data_a4d3673d58c9754c11cf7e3115173138
#
_entry.id   a4d3673d58c9754c11cf7e3115173138
#
_cell.length_a   1.000
_cell.length_b   1.000
_cell.length_c   1.000
_cell.angle_alpha   90.00
_cell.angle_beta   90.00
_cell.angle_gamma   90.00
#
_symmetry.space_group_name_H-M   'P 1'
#
loop_
_entity.id
_entity.type
_entity.pdbx_description
1 polymer ?
#
loop_
_entity_poly.entity_id
_entity_poly.type
_entity_poly.pdbx_seq_one_letter_code
_entity_poly.pdbx_strand_id
1 'polypeptide(L)'
;MKQRTYVFVYGTLMNGMEASDLLAAEGARLVGRGRIEGRLVDLGEFPGAVHSSNARDAVVGEVYELPSQAALRQLDNYEEYSPNDPGRSLFVRENVRAELLDGSGQLNAWTYFYNEEEGRLQARRIPSGDYRSYRRRTVTRR
;
A
#
# COMPACT_ATOMS: atom_id res chain seq x y z
N MET A 1 -23.38 -11.47 9.99
CA MET A 1 -22.89 -10.83 8.76
C MET A 1 -21.38 -10.84 8.74
N LYS A 2 -20.80 -11.33 7.66
CA LYS A 2 -19.34 -11.31 7.50
C LYS A 2 -18.88 -9.91 7.17
N GLN A 3 -17.98 -9.39 7.97
CA GLN A 3 -17.25 -8.17 7.61
C GLN A 3 -16.32 -8.48 6.44
N ARG A 4 -16.36 -7.64 5.41
CA ARG A 4 -15.44 -7.77 4.29
C ARG A 4 -14.08 -7.18 4.66
N THR A 5 -13.04 -7.84 4.21
CA THR A 5 -11.66 -7.43 4.46
C THR A 5 -11.10 -6.85 3.18
N TYR A 6 -10.69 -5.59 3.24
CA TYR A 6 -10.08 -4.89 2.10
C TYR A 6 -8.65 -4.53 2.40
N VAL A 7 -7.81 -4.56 1.38
CA VAL A 7 -6.44 -4.10 1.47
C VAL A 7 -6.18 -3.06 0.37
N PHE A 8 -5.46 -2.01 0.73
CA PHE A 8 -4.99 -0.99 -0.21
C PHE A 8 -3.51 -1.23 -0.46
N VAL A 9 -3.15 -1.43 -1.72
CA VAL A 9 -1.76 -1.66 -2.14
C VAL A 9 -1.34 -0.55 -3.09
N TYR A 10 -0.09 -0.08 -2.95
CA TYR A 10 0.37 1.09 -3.67
C TYR A 10 1.75 0.89 -4.31
N GLY A 11 2.31 -0.29 -4.22
CA GLY A 11 3.65 -0.60 -4.72
C GLY A 11 3.70 -1.91 -5.48
N THR A 12 4.62 -2.77 -5.08
CA THR A 12 4.92 -4.01 -5.82
C THR A 12 3.80 -5.05 -5.84
N LEU A 13 2.81 -4.91 -4.96
CA LEU A 13 1.62 -5.79 -4.97
C LEU A 13 0.57 -5.38 -6.00
N MET A 14 0.67 -4.18 -6.58
CA MET A 14 -0.30 -3.73 -7.58
C MET A 14 -0.26 -4.62 -8.83
N ASN A 15 -1.39 -4.68 -9.52
CA ASN A 15 -1.52 -5.45 -10.76
C ASN A 15 -0.42 -5.08 -11.76
N GLY A 16 0.28 -6.11 -12.27
CA GLY A 16 1.38 -5.93 -13.20
C GLY A 16 2.73 -5.61 -12.58
N MET A 17 2.81 -5.49 -11.26
CA MET A 17 4.06 -5.30 -10.53
C MET A 17 4.65 -6.64 -10.08
N GLU A 18 5.90 -6.62 -9.55
CA GLU A 18 6.68 -7.82 -9.28
C GLU A 18 5.98 -8.83 -8.36
N ALA A 19 5.21 -8.35 -7.38
CA ALA A 19 4.58 -9.21 -6.38
C ALA A 19 3.07 -9.37 -6.58
N SER A 20 2.54 -8.98 -7.73
CA SER A 20 1.09 -9.05 -7.99
C SER A 20 0.54 -10.48 -7.89
N ASP A 21 1.36 -11.49 -8.17
CA ASP A 21 0.94 -12.89 -8.07
C ASP A 21 0.59 -13.30 -6.64
N LEU A 22 1.14 -12.62 -5.64
CA LEU A 22 0.83 -12.91 -4.24
C LEU A 22 -0.65 -12.66 -3.94
N LEU A 23 -1.20 -11.54 -4.41
CA LEU A 23 -2.62 -11.25 -4.24
C LEU A 23 -3.50 -12.27 -4.96
N ALA A 24 -3.14 -12.62 -6.19
CA ALA A 24 -3.88 -13.62 -6.94
C ALA A 24 -3.88 -14.98 -6.23
N ALA A 25 -2.72 -15.38 -5.69
CA ALA A 25 -2.58 -16.64 -4.97
C ALA A 25 -3.44 -16.69 -3.71
N GLU A 26 -3.69 -15.53 -3.06
CA GLU A 26 -4.52 -15.43 -1.87
C GLU A 26 -6.01 -15.28 -2.20
N GLY A 27 -6.39 -15.29 -3.47
CA GLY A 27 -7.78 -15.15 -3.88
C GLY A 27 -8.33 -13.75 -3.80
N ALA A 28 -7.47 -12.75 -3.86
CA ALA A 28 -7.88 -11.36 -3.80
C ALA A 28 -8.64 -10.94 -5.06
N ARG A 29 -9.65 -10.09 -4.88
CA ARG A 29 -10.46 -9.58 -5.98
C ARG A 29 -10.30 -8.06 -6.07
N LEU A 30 -9.92 -7.56 -7.24
CA LEU A 30 -9.75 -6.13 -7.46
C LEU A 30 -11.10 -5.41 -7.34
N VAL A 31 -11.16 -4.43 -6.44
CA VAL A 31 -12.33 -3.54 -6.30
C VAL A 31 -12.21 -2.35 -7.23
N GLY A 32 -11.01 -1.73 -7.27
CA GLY A 32 -10.76 -0.59 -8.11
C GLY A 32 -9.54 0.19 -7.68
N ARG A 33 -9.24 1.23 -8.43
CA ARG A 33 -8.18 2.17 -8.04
C ARG A 33 -8.69 3.06 -6.92
N GLY A 34 -7.77 3.43 -6.04
CA GLY A 34 -8.12 4.26 -4.89
C GLY A 34 -6.98 5.17 -4.48
N ARG A 35 -7.27 6.00 -3.49
CA ARG A 35 -6.23 6.84 -2.87
C ARG A 35 -6.47 6.94 -1.38
N ILE A 36 -5.39 7.14 -0.66
CA ILE A 36 -5.42 7.37 0.79
C ILE A 36 -4.62 8.63 1.11
N GLU A 37 -4.86 9.19 2.30
CA GLU A 37 -4.03 10.27 2.80
C GLU A 37 -2.67 9.72 3.17
N GLY A 38 -1.61 10.44 2.79
CA GLY A 38 -0.26 10.05 3.09
C GLY A 38 0.71 10.55 2.05
N ARG A 39 1.98 10.31 2.31
CA ARG A 39 3.08 10.71 1.43
C ARG A 39 3.80 9.47 0.96
N LEU A 40 4.08 9.39 -0.32
CA LEU A 40 4.81 8.27 -0.91
C LEU A 40 6.30 8.61 -0.99
N VAL A 41 7.13 7.67 -0.59
CA VAL A 41 8.59 7.82 -0.64
C VAL A 41 9.22 6.61 -1.35
N ASP A 42 10.38 6.84 -1.95
CA ASP A 42 11.15 5.82 -2.65
C ASP A 42 12.20 5.24 -1.70
N LEU A 43 12.05 3.96 -1.35
CA LEU A 43 12.98 3.28 -0.46
C LEU A 43 14.08 2.51 -1.20
N GLY A 44 14.13 2.69 -2.53
CA GLY A 44 15.10 2.03 -3.40
C GLY A 44 14.45 0.93 -4.21
N GLU A 45 14.29 -0.25 -3.63
CA GLU A 45 13.70 -1.40 -4.32
C GLU A 45 12.16 -1.35 -4.37
N PHE A 46 11.55 -0.59 -3.47
CA PHE A 46 10.10 -0.49 -3.37
C PHE A 46 9.72 0.85 -2.73
N PRO A 47 8.45 1.26 -2.83
CA PRO A 47 8.01 2.50 -2.19
C PRO A 47 7.52 2.23 -0.78
N GLY A 48 7.39 3.30 -0.01
CA GLY A 48 6.74 3.28 1.30
C GLY A 48 5.79 4.46 1.43
N ALA A 49 4.65 4.24 2.08
CA ALA A 49 3.76 5.31 2.45
C ALA A 49 4.09 5.73 3.88
N VAL A 50 4.11 7.03 4.12
CA VAL A 50 4.29 7.59 5.47
C VAL A 50 3.15 8.55 5.76
N HIS A 51 2.88 8.76 7.04
CA HIS A 51 1.82 9.69 7.45
C HIS A 51 2.19 11.12 7.06
N SER A 52 1.19 11.88 6.68
CA SER A 52 1.36 13.28 6.32
C SER A 52 0.24 14.12 6.91
N SER A 53 0.58 15.27 7.47
CA SER A 53 -0.40 16.23 7.97
C SER A 53 -0.93 17.15 6.86
N ASN A 54 -0.34 17.09 5.67
CA ASN A 54 -0.78 17.88 4.53
C ASN A 54 -1.93 17.17 3.80
N ALA A 55 -3.11 17.78 3.82
CA ALA A 55 -4.29 17.20 3.19
C ALA A 55 -4.16 17.03 1.68
N ARG A 56 -3.20 17.68 1.05
CA ARG A 56 -2.94 17.55 -0.39
C ARG A 56 -2.09 16.32 -0.73
N ASP A 57 -1.43 15.75 0.26
CA ASP A 57 -0.64 14.55 0.03
C ASP A 57 -1.55 13.34 -0.06
N ALA A 58 -1.43 12.60 -1.14
CA ALA A 58 -2.22 11.40 -1.36
C ALA A 58 -1.35 10.32 -1.98
N VAL A 59 -1.65 9.08 -1.63
CA VAL A 59 -1.02 7.90 -2.21
C VAL A 59 -2.06 7.19 -3.06
N VAL A 60 -1.75 6.98 -4.33
CA VAL A 60 -2.62 6.31 -5.30
C VAL A 60 -2.26 4.84 -5.37
N GLY A 61 -3.27 3.99 -5.42
CA GLY A 61 -3.05 2.55 -5.49
C GLY A 61 -4.30 1.80 -5.90
N GLU A 62 -4.40 0.57 -5.43
CA GLU A 62 -5.49 -0.34 -5.77
C GLU A 62 -6.08 -0.94 -4.51
N VAL A 63 -7.39 -1.11 -4.51
CA VAL A 63 -8.12 -1.75 -3.42
C VAL A 63 -8.52 -3.15 -3.85
N TYR A 64 -8.22 -4.13 -3.01
CA TYR A 64 -8.60 -5.53 -3.21
C TYR A 64 -9.45 -6.01 -2.05
N GLU A 65 -10.42 -6.85 -2.35
CA GLU A 65 -11.16 -7.59 -1.33
C GLU A 65 -10.46 -8.93 -1.11
N LEU A 66 -10.17 -9.23 0.16
CA LEU A 66 -9.54 -10.49 0.54
C LEU A 66 -10.60 -11.48 1.01
N PRO A 67 -10.42 -12.78 0.72
CA PRO A 67 -11.42 -13.79 1.11
C PRO A 67 -11.46 -14.06 2.61
N SER A 68 -10.38 -13.71 3.35
CA SER A 68 -10.29 -14.03 4.76
C SER A 68 -9.21 -13.22 5.46
N GLN A 69 -9.25 -13.26 6.79
CA GLN A 69 -8.19 -12.69 7.62
C GLN A 69 -6.86 -13.45 7.45
N ALA A 70 -6.94 -14.74 7.09
CA ALA A 70 -5.73 -15.52 6.83
C ALA A 70 -4.94 -14.97 5.65
N ALA A 71 -5.63 -14.52 4.60
CA ALA A 71 -4.98 -13.86 3.47
C ALA A 71 -4.22 -12.60 3.91
N LEU A 72 -4.81 -11.83 4.82
CA LEU A 72 -4.16 -10.63 5.34
C LEU A 72 -2.86 -10.98 6.09
N ARG A 73 -2.86 -12.07 6.84
CA ARG A 73 -1.64 -12.51 7.55
C ARG A 73 -0.52 -12.90 6.58
N GLN A 74 -0.86 -13.41 5.40
CA GLN A 74 0.16 -13.70 4.38
C GLN A 74 0.77 -12.41 3.84
N LEU A 75 -0.02 -11.37 3.68
CA LEU A 75 0.49 -10.07 3.29
C LEU A 75 1.37 -9.46 4.39
N ASP A 76 1.02 -9.68 5.66
CA ASP A 76 1.87 -9.25 6.78
C ASP A 76 3.28 -9.83 6.64
N ASN A 77 3.38 -11.11 6.29
CA ASN A 77 4.68 -11.75 6.10
C ASN A 77 5.46 -11.13 4.95
N TYR A 78 4.80 -10.86 3.84
CA TYR A 78 5.44 -10.22 2.69
C TYR A 78 5.97 -8.81 3.04
N GLU A 79 5.18 -8.05 3.81
CA GLU A 79 5.53 -6.67 4.19
C GLU A 79 6.45 -6.60 5.40
N GLU A 80 6.88 -7.75 5.91
CA GLU A 80 7.72 -7.85 7.10
C GLU A 80 7.11 -7.13 8.30
N TYR A 81 5.82 -7.39 8.53
CA TYR A 81 5.08 -6.86 9.66
C TYR A 81 4.79 -7.97 10.66
N SER A 82 5.18 -7.73 11.91
CA SER A 82 4.87 -8.62 13.02
C SER A 82 3.90 -7.94 13.96
N PRO A 83 2.64 -8.40 14.04
CA PRO A 83 1.66 -7.77 14.95
C PRO A 83 2.10 -7.79 16.41
N ASN A 84 2.94 -8.76 16.80
CA ASN A 84 3.46 -8.87 18.17
C ASN A 84 4.63 -7.93 18.44
N ASP A 85 5.24 -7.37 17.41
CA ASP A 85 6.40 -6.49 17.55
C ASP A 85 6.38 -5.41 16.44
N PRO A 86 5.37 -4.53 16.44
CA PRO A 86 5.24 -3.54 15.38
C PRO A 86 6.39 -2.54 15.35
N GLY A 87 7.00 -2.25 16.49
CA GLY A 87 8.11 -1.30 16.56
C GLY A 87 9.35 -1.73 15.80
N ARG A 88 9.54 -3.04 15.59
CA ARG A 88 10.67 -3.58 14.83
C ARG A 88 10.30 -4.00 13.42
N SER A 89 9.05 -3.84 13.05
CA SER A 89 8.59 -4.21 11.72
C SER A 89 9.02 -3.17 10.69
N LEU A 90 9.33 -3.62 9.47
CA LEU A 90 9.71 -2.71 8.39
C LEU A 90 8.51 -1.86 7.96
N PHE A 91 7.35 -2.48 7.87
CA PHE A 91 6.09 -1.81 7.62
C PHE A 91 5.12 -2.11 8.76
N VAL A 92 4.20 -1.19 9.01
CA VAL A 92 3.18 -1.35 10.04
C VAL A 92 1.81 -1.27 9.39
N ARG A 93 0.99 -2.27 9.64
CA ARG A 93 -0.36 -2.36 9.07
C ARG A 93 -1.33 -1.50 9.86
N GLU A 94 -2.07 -0.65 9.14
CA GLU A 94 -3.08 0.21 9.75
C GLU A 94 -4.35 0.19 8.90
N ASN A 95 -5.49 0.41 9.55
CA ASN A 95 -6.77 0.54 8.85
C ASN A 95 -6.98 2.01 8.49
N VAL A 96 -7.26 2.28 7.24
CA VAL A 96 -7.41 3.65 6.73
C VAL A 96 -8.66 3.75 5.87
N ARG A 97 -9.09 4.98 5.61
CA ARG A 97 -10.16 5.23 4.67
C ARG A 97 -9.57 5.42 3.28
N ALA A 98 -10.01 4.59 2.34
CA ALA A 98 -9.62 4.68 0.95
C ALA A 98 -10.77 5.23 0.14
N GLU A 99 -10.48 6.22 -0.71
CA GLU A 99 -11.46 6.79 -1.63
C GLU A 99 -11.29 6.13 -2.99
N LEU A 100 -12.37 5.60 -3.55
CA LEU A 100 -12.34 4.98 -4.87
C LEU A 100 -12.33 6.07 -5.95
N LEU A 101 -11.41 5.94 -6.91
CA LEU A 101 -11.19 6.98 -7.93
C LEU A 101 -12.33 7.05 -8.97
N ASP A 102 -13.15 6.02 -9.07
CA ASP A 102 -14.31 6.01 -9.96
C ASP A 102 -15.50 6.80 -9.41
N GLY A 103 -15.38 7.36 -8.21
CA GLY A 103 -16.44 8.12 -7.57
C GLY A 103 -17.49 7.28 -6.87
N SER A 104 -17.30 5.95 -6.78
CA SER A 104 -18.29 5.06 -6.19
C SER A 104 -18.35 5.13 -4.66
N GLY A 105 -17.39 5.80 -4.02
CA GLY A 105 -17.43 6.01 -2.58
C GLY A 105 -16.11 5.76 -1.89
N GLN A 106 -16.20 5.50 -0.59
CA GLN A 106 -15.07 5.26 0.31
C GLN A 106 -15.29 3.96 1.05
N LEU A 107 -14.21 3.34 1.45
CA LEU A 107 -14.26 2.14 2.28
C LEU A 107 -13.03 2.09 3.19
N ASN A 108 -13.13 1.30 4.25
CA ASN A 108 -12.01 1.09 5.15
C ASN A 108 -11.17 -0.06 4.60
N ALA A 109 -9.86 0.15 4.53
CA ALA A 109 -8.93 -0.85 4.02
C ALA A 109 -7.69 -0.90 4.89
N TRP A 110 -7.09 -2.08 4.97
CA TRP A 110 -5.78 -2.23 5.59
C TRP A 110 -4.71 -1.79 4.61
N THR A 111 -3.70 -1.10 5.11
CA THR A 111 -2.53 -0.75 4.31
C THR A 111 -1.28 -0.78 5.17
N TYR A 112 -0.12 -0.75 4.53
CA TYR A 112 1.15 -0.89 5.22
C TYR A 112 1.92 0.42 5.10
N PHE A 113 2.14 1.07 6.27
CA PHE A 113 2.95 2.28 6.33
C PHE A 113 4.39 1.92 6.66
N TYR A 114 5.32 2.59 6.01
CA TYR A 114 6.73 2.43 6.30
C TYR A 114 7.02 2.89 7.73
N ASN A 115 7.78 2.07 8.46
CA ASN A 115 8.15 2.38 9.83
C ASN A 115 9.40 3.27 9.82
N GLU A 116 9.20 4.58 9.94
CA GLU A 116 10.29 5.55 9.88
C GLU A 116 11.29 5.39 11.01
N GLU A 117 10.88 4.85 12.16
CA GLU A 117 11.78 4.64 13.31
C GLU A 117 12.80 3.55 13.04
N GLU A 118 12.43 2.53 12.25
CA GLU A 118 13.32 1.43 11.88
C GLU A 118 14.06 1.69 10.57
N GLY A 119 13.62 2.71 9.83
CA GLY A 119 14.05 2.92 8.47
C GLY A 119 14.95 4.10 8.25
N ARG A 120 15.10 4.44 6.97
CA ARG A 120 15.99 5.51 6.52
C ARG A 120 15.29 6.86 6.62
N LEU A 121 15.94 7.81 7.27
CA LEU A 121 15.41 9.16 7.45
C LEU A 121 15.39 10.00 6.16
N GLN A 122 16.10 9.57 5.11
CA GLN A 122 16.28 10.38 3.90
C GLN A 122 15.77 9.70 2.63
N ALA A 123 14.59 9.10 2.70
CA ALA A 123 13.97 8.54 1.52
C ALA A 123 13.51 9.67 0.58
N ARG A 124 13.69 9.46 -0.74
CA ARG A 124 13.26 10.42 -1.74
C ARG A 124 11.74 10.44 -1.83
N ARG A 125 11.15 11.63 -1.80
CA ARG A 125 9.72 11.77 -1.97
C ARG A 125 9.29 11.47 -3.40
N ILE A 126 8.13 10.84 -3.55
CA ILE A 126 7.45 10.67 -4.84
C ILE A 126 6.26 11.64 -4.85
N PRO A 127 6.41 12.86 -5.42
CA PRO A 127 5.38 13.90 -5.28
C PRO A 127 4.03 13.55 -5.88
N SER A 128 4.00 12.74 -6.94
CA SER A 128 2.75 12.33 -7.57
C SER A 128 1.91 11.41 -6.67
N GLY A 129 2.55 10.73 -5.71
CA GLY A 129 1.88 9.71 -4.90
C GLY A 129 1.52 8.46 -5.68
N ASP A 130 1.96 8.33 -6.92
CA ASP A 130 1.63 7.24 -7.83
C ASP A 130 2.90 6.50 -8.23
N TYR A 131 3.16 5.36 -7.59
CA TYR A 131 4.36 4.59 -7.82
C TYR A 131 4.46 4.07 -9.27
N ARG A 132 3.33 3.68 -9.86
CA ARG A 132 3.33 3.17 -11.23
C ARG A 132 3.82 4.21 -12.22
N SER A 133 3.32 5.45 -12.12
CA SER A 133 3.77 6.57 -12.95
C SER A 133 5.22 6.93 -12.70
N TYR A 134 5.61 6.99 -11.43
CA TYR A 134 6.97 7.30 -11.02
C TYR A 134 7.96 6.28 -11.61
N ARG A 135 7.63 5.01 -11.51
CA ARG A 135 8.48 3.94 -11.97
C ARG A 135 8.64 3.93 -13.50
N ARG A 136 7.58 4.23 -14.25
CA ARG A 136 7.66 4.36 -15.70
C ARG A 136 8.63 5.47 -16.10
N ARG A 137 8.59 6.61 -15.41
CA ARG A 137 9.50 7.74 -15.69
C ARG A 137 10.95 7.37 -15.45
N THR A 138 11.23 6.66 -14.38
CA THR A 138 12.62 6.27 -14.07
C THR A 138 13.15 5.25 -15.06
N VAL A 139 12.32 4.36 -15.56
CA VAL A 139 12.72 3.38 -16.58
C VAL A 139 12.94 4.04 -17.93
N THR A 140 12.10 5.01 -18.32
CA THR A 140 12.21 5.66 -19.63
C THR A 140 13.35 6.67 -19.73
N ARG A 141 13.98 7.02 -18.62
CA ARG A 141 15.13 7.95 -18.61
C ARG A 141 16.48 7.30 -18.88
N ARG A 142 16.50 6.04 -19.12
CA ARG A 142 17.76 5.34 -19.44
C ARG A 142 18.24 5.63 -20.85
#